data_4e29c40b62da4f56d45d466454229520
#
_entry.id   4e29c40b62da4f56d45d466454229520
#
_cell.length_a   1.000
_cell.length_b   1.000
_cell.length_c   1.000
_cell.angle_alpha   90.00
_cell.angle_beta   90.00
_cell.angle_gamma   90.00
#
_symmetry.space_group_name_H-M   'P 1'
#
loop_
_entity.id
_entity.type
_entity.pdbx_description
1 polymer ?
#
loop_
_entity_poly.entity_id
_entity_poly.type
_entity_poly.pdbx_seq_one_letter_code
_entity_poly.pdbx_strand_id
1 'polypeptide(L)'
;TSLRNTEVQADPTNAIALHYASLKKKGELDNKTYNYSNISRVIRTQVFNNPNFTPHFTVLALISCGRDTGSFNFEKEELLKHLTTSYEICKSYGVEKIYYEIIPCKGYDSQSPLIMESISYVREKNSNLEVLVIAPEHDNNYYHGFRIKQQIVIGGNTIEIADGGLLDWTQQLLTNKKERMM
;
A
#
# COMPACT_ATOMS: atom_id res chain seq x y z
N THR A 1 -19.01 -17.06 12.10
CA THR A 1 -19.73 -16.65 13.31
C THR A 1 -18.99 -15.50 13.95
N SER A 2 -19.54 -14.29 13.89
CA SER A 2 -18.98 -13.15 14.59
C SER A 2 -19.26 -13.26 16.08
N LEU A 3 -18.27 -12.93 16.91
CA LEU A 3 -18.50 -12.73 18.34
C LEU A 3 -19.26 -11.41 18.52
N ARG A 4 -20.01 -11.27 19.62
CA ARG A 4 -20.73 -10.02 19.92
C ARG A 4 -19.75 -8.83 19.91
N ASN A 5 -20.15 -7.75 19.24
CA ASN A 5 -19.38 -6.51 19.07
C ASN A 5 -18.05 -6.68 18.30
N THR A 6 -17.92 -7.70 17.45
CA THR A 6 -16.79 -7.88 16.56
C THR A 6 -17.27 -8.12 15.15
N GLU A 7 -16.46 -7.67 14.19
CA GLU A 7 -16.68 -7.91 12.76
C GLU A 7 -15.51 -8.70 12.18
N VAL A 8 -15.79 -9.47 11.14
CA VAL A 8 -14.74 -10.17 10.39
C VAL A 8 -14.00 -9.15 9.54
N GLN A 9 -12.71 -9.05 9.74
CA GLN A 9 -11.87 -8.12 9.01
C GLN A 9 -11.57 -8.67 7.61
N ALA A 10 -11.94 -7.92 6.58
CA ALA A 10 -11.60 -8.23 5.19
C ALA A 10 -10.24 -7.64 4.80
N ASP A 11 -9.87 -6.50 5.41
CA ASP A 11 -8.62 -5.78 5.17
C ASP A 11 -8.23 -4.97 6.43
N PRO A 12 -6.98 -5.07 6.92
CA PRO A 12 -6.52 -4.32 8.08
C PRO A 12 -6.42 -2.81 7.84
N THR A 13 -6.34 -2.36 6.60
CA THR A 13 -6.19 -0.95 6.22
C THR A 13 -7.35 -0.10 6.74
N ASN A 14 -8.58 -0.61 6.66
CA ASN A 14 -9.78 0.08 7.16
C ASN A 14 -9.70 0.35 8.66
N ALA A 15 -9.35 -0.68 9.43
CA ALA A 15 -9.27 -0.58 10.89
C ALA A 15 -8.19 0.43 11.32
N ILE A 16 -7.04 0.42 10.64
CA ILE A 16 -5.94 1.35 10.92
C ILE A 16 -6.30 2.78 10.52
N ALA A 17 -6.98 2.99 9.38
CA ALA A 17 -7.47 4.32 8.99
C ALA A 17 -8.41 4.92 10.05
N LEU A 18 -9.36 4.12 10.55
CA LEU A 18 -10.28 4.53 11.62
C LEU A 18 -9.54 4.80 12.94
N HIS A 19 -8.60 3.94 13.31
CA HIS A 19 -7.78 4.11 14.52
C HIS A 19 -6.97 5.41 14.46
N TYR A 20 -6.22 5.62 13.37
CA TYR A 20 -5.46 6.85 13.16
C TYR A 20 -6.35 8.09 13.23
N ALA A 21 -7.47 8.09 12.50
CA ALA A 21 -8.40 9.21 12.49
C ALA A 21 -9.00 9.49 13.87
N SER A 22 -9.30 8.43 14.65
CA SER A 22 -9.78 8.56 16.02
C SER A 22 -8.77 9.25 16.93
N LEU A 23 -7.51 8.79 16.91
CA LEU A 23 -6.42 9.38 17.70
C LEU A 23 -6.15 10.84 17.31
N LYS A 24 -6.16 11.13 16.00
CA LYS A 24 -6.02 12.51 15.49
C LYS A 24 -7.12 13.43 16.00
N LYS A 25 -8.38 12.98 15.94
CA LYS A 25 -9.53 13.76 16.44
C LYS A 25 -9.46 14.05 17.94
N LYS A 26 -8.87 13.15 18.71
CA LYS A 26 -8.65 13.31 20.16
C LYS A 26 -7.44 14.20 20.49
N GLY A 27 -6.63 14.60 19.49
CA GLY A 27 -5.40 15.34 19.71
C GLY A 27 -4.25 14.52 20.31
N GLU A 28 -4.34 13.18 20.22
CA GLU A 28 -3.32 12.26 20.73
C GLU A 28 -2.15 12.07 19.76
N LEU A 29 -2.28 12.49 18.50
CA LEU A 29 -1.24 12.44 17.49
C LEU A 29 -0.87 13.83 17.00
N ASP A 30 0.43 14.07 16.85
CA ASP A 30 0.97 15.28 16.20
C ASP A 30 0.91 15.18 14.65
N ASN A 31 1.62 16.08 13.95
CA ASN A 31 1.63 16.12 12.49
C ASN A 31 2.76 15.29 11.83
N LYS A 32 3.35 14.35 12.56
CA LYS A 32 4.34 13.43 12.00
C LYS A 32 3.67 12.33 11.18
N THR A 33 4.49 11.61 10.44
CA THR A 33 4.08 10.35 9.79
C THR A 33 4.14 9.23 10.82
N TYR A 34 3.08 8.45 10.87
CA TYR A 34 2.93 7.25 11.71
C TYR A 34 2.91 6.02 10.82
N ASN A 35 3.78 5.08 11.13
CA ASN A 35 3.89 3.82 10.40
C ASN A 35 3.33 2.70 11.27
N TYR A 36 2.43 1.93 10.69
CA TYR A 36 1.77 0.78 11.32
C TYR A 36 2.15 -0.49 10.58
N SER A 37 2.34 -1.55 11.32
CA SER A 37 2.38 -2.91 10.79
C SER A 37 1.32 -3.75 11.47
N ASN A 38 0.64 -4.59 10.72
CA ASN A 38 -0.37 -5.49 11.24
C ASN A 38 -0.25 -6.85 10.57
N ILE A 39 -0.27 -7.91 11.36
CA ILE A 39 -0.39 -9.28 10.86
C ILE A 39 -1.73 -9.80 11.36
N SER A 40 -2.64 -10.06 10.44
CA SER A 40 -3.97 -10.56 10.77
C SER A 40 -4.45 -11.60 9.79
N ARG A 41 -5.31 -12.49 10.30
CA ARG A 41 -6.07 -13.39 9.43
C ARG A 41 -7.28 -12.66 8.89
N VAL A 42 -7.43 -12.72 7.59
CA VAL A 42 -8.54 -12.09 6.85
C VAL A 42 -9.37 -13.15 6.15
N ILE A 43 -10.62 -12.82 5.87
CA ILE A 43 -11.53 -13.65 5.10
C ILE A 43 -12.00 -12.85 3.89
N ARG A 44 -11.81 -13.42 2.71
CA ARG A 44 -12.39 -12.90 1.46
C ARG A 44 -13.31 -13.95 0.87
N THR A 45 -14.56 -13.59 0.66
CA THR A 45 -15.61 -14.51 0.19
C THR A 45 -15.69 -14.62 -1.33
N GLN A 46 -14.83 -13.92 -2.06
CA GLN A 46 -14.74 -14.03 -3.52
C GLN A 46 -14.29 -15.42 -3.95
N VAL A 47 -14.78 -15.86 -5.10
CA VAL A 47 -14.34 -17.13 -5.69
C VAL A 47 -12.95 -16.95 -6.26
N PHE A 48 -12.04 -17.85 -5.87
CA PHE A 48 -10.69 -17.91 -6.43
C PHE A 48 -10.61 -19.01 -7.49
N ASN A 49 -10.16 -18.67 -8.68
CA ASN A 49 -9.94 -19.64 -9.77
C ASN A 49 -8.62 -20.42 -9.62
N ASN A 50 -7.71 -19.96 -8.75
CA ASN A 50 -6.45 -20.63 -8.47
C ASN A 50 -6.63 -21.57 -7.26
N PRO A 51 -6.38 -22.89 -7.42
CA PRO A 51 -6.56 -23.86 -6.33
C PRO A 51 -5.62 -23.67 -5.14
N ASN A 52 -4.55 -22.89 -5.31
CA ASN A 52 -3.61 -22.56 -4.24
C ASN A 52 -4.08 -21.38 -3.38
N PHE A 53 -5.14 -20.68 -3.77
CA PHE A 53 -5.71 -19.58 -3.00
C PHE A 53 -6.88 -20.08 -2.16
N THR A 54 -6.89 -19.63 -0.91
CA THR A 54 -7.98 -19.94 0.03
C THR A 54 -8.67 -18.66 0.48
N PRO A 55 -9.97 -18.69 0.80
CA PRO A 55 -10.67 -17.52 1.31
C PRO A 55 -10.17 -17.07 2.70
N HIS A 56 -9.41 -17.90 3.40
CA HIS A 56 -8.79 -17.62 4.69
C HIS A 56 -7.28 -17.56 4.54
N PHE A 57 -6.68 -16.40 4.76
CA PHE A 57 -5.23 -16.23 4.68
C PHE A 57 -4.73 -15.18 5.67
N THR A 58 -3.43 -15.14 5.87
CA THR A 58 -2.78 -14.13 6.71
C THR A 58 -2.22 -13.04 5.83
N VAL A 59 -2.49 -11.79 6.21
CA VAL A 59 -1.96 -10.59 5.56
C VAL A 59 -1.00 -9.89 6.50
N LEU A 60 0.19 -9.55 6.01
CA LEU A 60 1.03 -8.51 6.57
C LEU A 60 0.66 -7.20 5.87
N ALA A 61 0.15 -6.23 6.61
CA ALA A 61 -0.09 -4.88 6.13
C ALA A 61 0.98 -3.94 6.68
N LEU A 62 1.53 -3.12 5.81
CA LEU A 62 2.39 -1.99 6.13
C LEU A 62 1.65 -0.72 5.73
N ILE A 63 1.40 0.18 6.67
CA ILE A 63 0.53 1.33 6.45
C ILE A 63 1.18 2.57 7.01
N SER A 64 1.24 3.62 6.22
CA SER A 64 1.71 4.95 6.63
C SER A 64 0.57 5.95 6.60
N CYS A 65 0.43 6.71 7.69
CA CYS A 65 -0.53 7.82 7.79
C CYS A 65 0.22 9.08 8.21
N GLY A 66 -0.04 10.20 7.56
CA GLY A 66 0.65 11.45 7.84
C GLY A 66 0.04 12.64 7.13
N ARG A 67 0.83 13.67 6.93
CA ARG A 67 0.39 14.89 6.25
C ARG A 67 1.26 15.23 5.06
N ASP A 68 0.65 15.82 4.08
CA ASP A 68 1.32 16.48 2.98
C ASP A 68 2.23 17.61 3.49
N THR A 69 3.49 17.51 3.16
CA THR A 69 4.52 18.51 3.43
C THR A 69 4.97 19.26 2.17
N GLY A 70 4.26 19.05 1.06
CA GLY A 70 4.54 19.61 -0.25
C GLY A 70 5.49 18.75 -1.09
N SER A 71 5.56 19.01 -2.38
CA SER A 71 6.47 18.35 -3.35
C SER A 71 6.41 16.82 -3.30
N PHE A 72 5.25 16.25 -3.02
CA PHE A 72 5.03 14.81 -2.89
C PHE A 72 5.98 14.11 -1.89
N ASN A 73 6.45 14.82 -0.85
CA ASN A 73 7.43 14.26 0.08
C ASN A 73 6.91 13.05 0.82
N PHE A 74 5.64 13.09 1.31
CA PHE A 74 5.03 11.93 1.95
C PHE A 74 5.01 10.73 1.00
N GLU A 75 4.53 10.93 -0.22
CA GLU A 75 4.38 9.87 -1.21
C GLU A 75 5.74 9.26 -1.60
N LYS A 76 6.76 10.09 -1.79
CA LYS A 76 8.13 9.64 -2.13
C LYS A 76 8.78 8.86 -1.01
N GLU A 77 8.75 9.40 0.20
CA GLU A 77 9.41 8.80 1.37
C GLU A 77 8.74 7.50 1.79
N GLU A 78 7.41 7.49 1.85
CA GLU A 78 6.68 6.30 2.28
C GLU A 78 6.68 5.21 1.20
N LEU A 79 6.62 5.57 -0.10
CA LEU A 79 6.82 4.60 -1.17
C LEU A 79 8.18 3.91 -1.04
N LEU A 80 9.27 4.68 -0.92
CA LEU A 80 10.61 4.10 -0.73
C LEU A 80 10.66 3.16 0.49
N LYS A 81 10.09 3.59 1.61
CA LYS A 81 10.07 2.82 2.86
C LYS A 81 9.31 1.50 2.69
N HIS A 82 8.11 1.54 2.11
CA HIS A 82 7.29 0.34 1.88
C HIS A 82 7.98 -0.64 0.94
N LEU A 83 8.49 -0.16 -0.20
CA LEU A 83 9.18 -1.01 -1.16
C LEU A 83 10.46 -1.61 -0.56
N THR A 84 11.27 -0.83 0.16
CA THR A 84 12.48 -1.32 0.80
C THR A 84 12.16 -2.37 1.87
N THR A 85 11.17 -2.11 2.73
CA THR A 85 10.78 -3.07 3.78
C THR A 85 10.29 -4.38 3.18
N SER A 86 9.40 -4.33 2.20
CA SER A 86 8.88 -5.53 1.56
C SER A 86 9.96 -6.29 0.76
N TYR A 87 10.88 -5.56 0.13
CA TYR A 87 12.04 -6.14 -0.56
C TYR A 87 12.92 -6.95 0.41
N GLU A 88 13.30 -6.36 1.55
CA GLU A 88 14.17 -7.04 2.53
C GLU A 88 13.47 -8.26 3.14
N ILE A 89 12.17 -8.19 3.38
CA ILE A 89 11.38 -9.35 3.83
C ILE A 89 11.46 -10.46 2.78
N CYS A 90 11.13 -10.19 1.51
CA CYS A 90 11.14 -11.21 0.46
C CYS A 90 12.53 -11.78 0.20
N LYS A 91 13.55 -10.92 0.22
CA LYS A 91 14.95 -11.33 0.06
C LYS A 91 15.38 -12.32 1.13
N SER A 92 14.90 -12.16 2.38
CA SER A 92 15.21 -13.10 3.47
C SER A 92 14.68 -14.52 3.24
N TYR A 93 13.68 -14.68 2.35
CA TYR A 93 13.14 -15.98 1.95
C TYR A 93 13.80 -16.57 0.70
N GLY A 94 14.81 -15.92 0.15
CA GLY A 94 15.60 -16.45 -0.98
C GLY A 94 14.85 -16.46 -2.31
N VAL A 95 13.95 -15.52 -2.56
CA VAL A 95 13.28 -15.39 -3.87
C VAL A 95 14.29 -15.02 -4.97
N GLU A 96 14.09 -15.53 -6.19
CA GLU A 96 15.01 -15.34 -7.31
C GLU A 96 15.02 -13.89 -7.82
N LYS A 97 13.84 -13.27 -7.92
CA LYS A 97 13.67 -11.90 -8.37
C LYS A 97 12.49 -11.24 -7.67
N ILE A 98 12.65 -9.94 -7.39
CA ILE A 98 11.61 -9.09 -6.79
C ILE A 98 11.51 -7.83 -7.65
N TYR A 99 10.31 -7.46 -8.08
CA TYR A 99 10.07 -6.19 -8.76
C TYR A 99 8.70 -5.62 -8.42
N TYR A 100 8.53 -4.35 -8.70
CA TYR A 100 7.32 -3.60 -8.39
C TYR A 100 6.73 -2.98 -9.64
N GLU A 101 5.43 -3.05 -9.76
CA GLU A 101 4.66 -2.41 -10.83
C GLU A 101 3.91 -1.23 -10.22
N ILE A 102 4.17 -0.05 -10.73
CA ILE A 102 3.44 1.17 -10.40
C ILE A 102 2.41 1.41 -11.49
N ILE A 103 1.15 1.41 -11.11
CA ILE A 103 0.00 1.52 -11.99
C ILE A 103 -0.67 2.86 -11.73
N PRO A 104 -0.59 3.83 -12.66
CA PRO A 104 -1.32 5.08 -12.50
C PRO A 104 -2.82 4.84 -12.40
N CYS A 105 -3.48 5.46 -11.42
CA CYS A 105 -4.92 5.40 -11.22
C CYS A 105 -5.64 6.50 -11.99
N LYS A 106 -6.98 6.48 -11.95
CA LYS A 106 -7.84 7.45 -12.65
C LYS A 106 -7.38 8.91 -12.44
N GLY A 107 -7.17 9.61 -13.54
CA GLY A 107 -6.71 11.01 -13.54
C GLY A 107 -5.19 11.18 -13.53
N TYR A 108 -4.45 10.08 -13.53
CA TYR A 108 -2.99 10.06 -13.58
C TYR A 108 -2.49 9.19 -14.74
N ASP A 109 -1.28 9.47 -15.18
CA ASP A 109 -0.54 8.71 -16.18
C ASP A 109 0.94 8.63 -15.82
N SER A 110 1.73 7.95 -16.64
CA SER A 110 3.17 7.78 -16.41
C SER A 110 3.97 9.08 -16.39
N GLN A 111 3.43 10.18 -16.95
CA GLN A 111 4.07 11.49 -17.01
C GLN A 111 3.59 12.43 -15.89
N SER A 112 2.64 12.02 -15.10
CA SER A 112 2.14 12.81 -13.97
C SER A 112 3.26 13.08 -12.95
N PRO A 113 3.45 14.32 -12.48
CA PRO A 113 4.55 14.69 -11.58
C PRO A 113 4.65 13.80 -10.35
N LEU A 114 3.52 13.43 -9.75
CA LEU A 114 3.47 12.49 -8.62
C LEU A 114 4.18 11.18 -8.94
N ILE A 115 3.90 10.57 -10.10
CA ILE A 115 4.47 9.29 -10.53
C ILE A 115 5.96 9.45 -10.83
N MET A 116 6.30 10.43 -11.67
CA MET A 116 7.68 10.64 -12.10
C MET A 116 8.62 10.94 -10.92
N GLU A 117 8.22 11.86 -10.05
CA GLU A 117 9.05 12.25 -8.91
C GLU A 117 9.18 11.11 -7.88
N SER A 118 8.09 10.38 -7.61
CA SER A 118 8.11 9.27 -6.67
C SER A 118 9.04 8.15 -7.15
N ILE A 119 8.97 7.78 -8.43
CA ILE A 119 9.80 6.72 -9.00
C ILE A 119 11.26 7.18 -9.11
N SER A 120 11.50 8.41 -9.55
CA SER A 120 12.86 8.97 -9.62
C SER A 120 13.53 8.96 -8.24
N TYR A 121 12.79 9.36 -7.22
CA TYR A 121 13.26 9.34 -5.83
C TYR A 121 13.61 7.92 -5.36
N VAL A 122 12.75 6.94 -5.61
CA VAL A 122 13.01 5.54 -5.24
C VAL A 122 14.26 5.02 -5.92
N ARG A 123 14.40 5.23 -7.24
CA ARG A 123 15.55 4.77 -8.03
C ARG A 123 16.86 5.43 -7.59
N GLU A 124 16.82 6.71 -7.23
CA GLU A 124 17.98 7.44 -6.71
C GLU A 124 18.43 6.89 -5.35
N LYS A 125 17.48 6.64 -4.45
CA LYS A 125 17.78 6.24 -3.07
C LYS A 125 18.08 4.76 -2.89
N ASN A 126 17.52 3.90 -3.73
CA ASN A 126 17.75 2.46 -3.64
C ASN A 126 17.74 1.80 -5.04
N SER A 127 18.92 1.65 -5.61
CA SER A 127 19.11 1.04 -6.94
C SER A 127 18.81 -0.46 -7.00
N ASN A 128 18.63 -1.14 -5.87
CA ASN A 128 18.25 -2.56 -5.83
C ASN A 128 16.76 -2.77 -6.10
N LEU A 129 15.95 -1.72 -6.01
CA LEU A 129 14.52 -1.80 -6.26
C LEU A 129 14.22 -1.69 -7.75
N GLU A 130 13.82 -2.79 -8.36
CA GLU A 130 13.32 -2.78 -9.76
C GLU A 130 11.88 -2.28 -9.76
N VAL A 131 11.65 -1.08 -10.29
CA VAL A 131 10.33 -0.43 -10.36
C VAL A 131 9.95 -0.16 -11.81
N LEU A 132 8.84 -0.72 -12.24
CA LEU A 132 8.27 -0.59 -13.57
C LEU A 132 7.00 0.27 -13.50
N VAL A 133 6.81 1.14 -14.49
CA VAL A 133 5.53 1.83 -14.69
C VAL A 133 4.77 1.09 -15.78
N ILE A 134 3.58 0.66 -15.48
CA ILE A 134 2.72 -0.04 -16.44
C ILE A 134 1.54 0.82 -16.88
N ALA A 135 0.72 0.29 -17.78
CA ALA A 135 -0.43 1.02 -18.31
C ALA A 135 -1.41 1.44 -17.21
N PRO A 136 -2.02 2.64 -17.30
CA PRO A 136 -2.99 3.12 -16.30
C PRO A 136 -4.21 2.21 -16.18
N GLU A 137 -4.69 2.03 -14.94
CA GLU A 137 -5.98 1.40 -14.63
C GLU A 137 -7.03 2.51 -14.38
N HIS A 138 -7.99 2.65 -15.29
CA HIS A 138 -9.02 3.69 -15.18
C HIS A 138 -10.23 3.27 -14.34
N ASP A 139 -10.45 2.00 -14.14
CA ASP A 139 -11.61 1.44 -13.43
C ASP A 139 -11.35 1.22 -11.93
N ASN A 140 -10.12 1.40 -11.48
CA ASN A 140 -9.75 1.26 -10.08
C ASN A 140 -10.09 2.57 -9.33
N ASN A 141 -11.14 2.50 -8.49
CA ASN A 141 -11.56 3.62 -7.64
C ASN A 141 -11.12 3.44 -6.17
N TYR A 142 -10.34 2.39 -5.87
CA TYR A 142 -9.89 2.10 -4.52
C TYR A 142 -8.64 2.92 -4.16
N TYR A 143 -7.69 3.00 -5.09
CA TYR A 143 -6.46 3.76 -4.90
C TYR A 143 -6.54 5.15 -5.55
N HIS A 144 -5.80 6.09 -4.96
CA HIS A 144 -5.62 7.45 -5.46
C HIS A 144 -4.19 7.64 -5.99
N GLY A 145 -4.04 8.31 -7.13
CA GLY A 145 -2.72 8.57 -7.72
C GLY A 145 -2.09 7.35 -8.37
N PHE A 146 -1.65 6.37 -7.58
CA PHE A 146 -1.10 5.13 -8.09
C PHE A 146 -1.40 3.93 -7.19
N ARG A 147 -1.43 2.76 -7.83
CA ARG A 147 -1.44 1.44 -7.22
C ARG A 147 -0.06 0.82 -7.33
N ILE A 148 0.31 -0.03 -6.41
CA ILE A 148 1.56 -0.78 -6.36
C ILE A 148 1.22 -2.26 -6.37
N LYS A 149 1.88 -3.04 -7.24
CA LYS A 149 1.88 -4.49 -7.16
C LYS A 149 3.30 -4.98 -6.94
N GLN A 150 3.47 -5.93 -6.05
CA GLN A 150 4.76 -6.60 -5.85
C GLN A 150 4.73 -7.97 -6.48
N GLN A 151 5.67 -8.20 -7.36
CA GLN A 151 5.89 -9.45 -8.05
C GLN A 151 7.16 -10.12 -7.55
N ILE A 152 7.10 -11.44 -7.37
CA ILE A 152 8.28 -12.26 -7.09
C ILE A 152 8.39 -13.38 -8.12
N VAL A 153 9.62 -13.87 -8.33
CA VAL A 153 9.87 -15.04 -9.16
C VAL A 153 10.42 -16.16 -8.29
N ILE A 154 9.77 -17.32 -8.37
CA ILE A 154 10.17 -18.54 -7.66
C ILE A 154 9.99 -19.73 -8.63
N GLY A 155 11.06 -20.50 -8.84
CA GLY A 155 11.05 -21.65 -9.74
C GLY A 155 10.64 -21.27 -11.16
N GLY A 156 11.03 -20.08 -11.63
CA GLY A 156 10.68 -19.54 -12.94
C GLY A 156 9.23 -19.03 -13.07
N ASN A 157 8.42 -19.09 -12.01
CA ASN A 157 7.05 -18.59 -12.01
C ASN A 157 6.96 -17.22 -11.36
N THR A 158 6.24 -16.30 -12.01
CA THR A 158 5.92 -14.99 -11.44
C THR A 158 4.66 -15.07 -10.60
N ILE A 159 4.71 -14.54 -9.38
CA ILE A 159 3.60 -14.53 -8.42
C ILE A 159 3.42 -13.13 -7.88
N GLU A 160 2.21 -12.58 -7.98
CA GLU A 160 1.82 -11.36 -7.29
C GLU A 160 1.57 -11.67 -5.81
N ILE A 161 2.31 -11.03 -4.91
CA ILE A 161 2.24 -11.31 -3.47
C ILE A 161 1.77 -10.13 -2.62
N ALA A 162 1.77 -8.93 -3.18
CA ALA A 162 1.29 -7.75 -2.47
C ALA A 162 0.64 -6.75 -3.42
N ASP A 163 -0.32 -6.03 -2.88
CA ASP A 163 -1.09 -4.97 -3.52
C ASP A 163 -1.19 -3.80 -2.53
N GLY A 164 -0.98 -2.58 -2.99
CA GLY A 164 -0.99 -1.38 -2.17
C GLY A 164 -1.17 -0.11 -3.00
N GLY A 165 -1.01 1.04 -2.36
CA GLY A 165 -1.10 2.33 -3.04
C GLY A 165 -1.54 3.46 -2.12
N LEU A 166 -1.74 4.63 -2.69
CA LEU A 166 -2.26 5.79 -1.97
C LEU A 166 -3.76 5.67 -1.76
N LEU A 167 -4.21 6.11 -0.58
CA LEU A 167 -5.61 6.13 -0.19
C LEU A 167 -5.99 7.54 0.29
N ASP A 168 -7.22 7.95 0.02
CA ASP A 168 -7.77 9.23 0.48
C ASP A 168 -8.62 9.11 1.76
N TRP A 169 -8.66 7.94 2.39
CA TRP A 169 -9.53 7.64 3.53
C TRP A 169 -9.30 8.54 4.72
N THR A 170 -8.03 8.80 5.06
CA THR A 170 -7.71 9.73 6.17
C THR A 170 -8.14 11.16 5.84
N GLN A 171 -8.09 11.57 4.57
CA GLN A 171 -8.63 12.87 4.12
C GLN A 171 -10.13 12.95 4.36
N GLN A 172 -10.86 11.90 3.99
CA GLN A 172 -12.32 11.83 4.16
C GLN A 172 -12.71 11.77 5.64
N LEU A 173 -12.09 10.87 6.42
CA LEU A 173 -12.38 10.68 7.84
C LEU A 173 -12.09 11.93 8.69
N LEU A 174 -11.06 12.68 8.35
CA LEU A 174 -10.61 13.89 9.06
C LEU A 174 -11.10 15.19 8.41
N THR A 175 -11.80 15.10 7.28
CA THR A 175 -12.25 16.26 6.49
C THR A 175 -11.09 17.23 6.23
N ASN A 176 -9.91 16.68 5.91
CA ASN A 176 -8.68 17.43 5.74
C ASN A 176 -7.87 16.93 4.53
N LYS A 177 -7.85 17.73 3.47
CA LYS A 177 -7.17 17.41 2.20
C LYS A 177 -5.64 17.29 2.31
N LYS A 178 -5.04 17.68 3.43
CA LYS A 178 -3.60 17.53 3.69
C LYS A 178 -3.24 16.18 4.31
N GLU A 179 -4.20 15.41 4.77
CA GLU A 179 -3.93 14.06 5.28
C GLU A 179 -3.54 13.12 4.14
N ARG A 180 -2.66 12.18 4.45
CA ARG A 180 -2.13 11.19 3.50
C ARG A 180 -2.15 9.81 4.12
N MET A 181 -2.36 8.81 3.27
CA MET A 181 -2.31 7.39 3.65
C MET A 181 -1.76 6.55 2.48
N MET A 182 -0.85 5.65 2.82
CA MET A 182 -0.32 4.63 1.90
C MET A 182 -0.33 3.27 2.59
#